data_7729761161cac07b505f60014aa411b4
#
_entry.id   7729761161cac07b505f60014aa411b4
#
_cell.length_a   1.000
_cell.length_b   1.000
_cell.length_c   1.000
_cell.angle_alpha   90.00
_cell.angle_beta   90.00
_cell.angle_gamma   90.00
#
_symmetry.space_group_name_H-M   'P 1'
#
loop_
_entity.id
_entity.type
_entity.pdbx_description
1 polymer ?
#
loop_
_entity_poly.entity_id
_entity_poly.type
_entity_poly.pdbx_seq_one_letter_code
_entity_poly.pdbx_strand_id
1 'polypeptide(L)'
;MRVTAASFGNDFRTQIAKLAERQMRVQRQIATGQRIDSPSDDPQAMRRVLDLRAELRVLNQYRDNIGKIRENSTVAYSSLNAMKKLNDRAGEIATMADDSKPAEALGAYAMEINQLLEEAVRLGNTKHRGVYIFSGTKSTTPTYLIVLNYTYAIGRVSKHHISLLPIHQSFHIFLLCRVPT
;
A
#
# COMPACT_ATOMS: atom_id res chain seq x y z
N MET A 1 7.15 64.95 43.95
CA MET A 1 7.81 63.60 43.82
C MET A 1 9.30 63.83 43.58
N ARG A 2 10.19 63.40 44.55
CA ARG A 2 11.63 63.46 44.35
C ARG A 2 12.06 62.27 43.48
N VAL A 3 12.39 62.52 42.21
CA VAL A 3 13.05 61.53 41.37
C VAL A 3 14.51 61.45 41.81
N THR A 4 14.91 60.40 42.49
CA THR A 4 16.27 60.19 42.92
C THR A 4 17.12 59.66 41.77
N ALA A 5 18.40 59.96 41.70
CA ALA A 5 19.35 59.46 40.67
C ALA A 5 19.35 57.93 40.56
N ALA A 6 19.08 57.26 41.67
CA ALA A 6 18.91 55.81 41.70
C ALA A 6 17.69 55.34 40.93
N SER A 7 16.56 56.07 40.96
CA SER A 7 15.34 55.71 40.15
C SER A 7 15.64 55.88 38.68
N PHE A 8 16.28 56.90 38.22
CA PHE A 8 16.67 57.13 36.85
C PHE A 8 17.60 56.00 36.31
N GLY A 9 18.60 55.63 37.14
CA GLY A 9 19.50 54.50 36.76
C GLY A 9 18.81 53.19 36.63
N ASN A 10 17.81 52.86 37.45
CA ASN A 10 17.02 51.65 37.36
C ASN A 10 16.09 51.68 36.16
N ASP A 11 15.44 52.77 35.82
CA ASP A 11 14.61 52.95 34.65
C ASP A 11 15.40 52.76 33.36
N PHE A 12 16.60 53.34 33.31
CA PHE A 12 17.49 53.17 32.16
C PHE A 12 17.95 51.74 31.95
N ARG A 13 18.34 51.03 33.03
CA ARG A 13 18.67 49.59 32.96
C ARG A 13 17.50 48.76 32.46
N THR A 14 16.29 49.04 32.95
CA THR A 14 15.08 48.36 32.53
C THR A 14 14.77 48.56 31.03
N GLN A 15 14.97 49.80 30.54
CA GLN A 15 14.79 50.10 29.12
C GLN A 15 15.83 49.39 28.23
N ILE A 16 17.10 49.34 28.64
CA ILE A 16 18.14 48.61 27.92
C ILE A 16 17.83 47.11 27.89
N ALA A 17 17.42 46.53 29.02
CA ALA A 17 17.03 45.13 29.09
C ALA A 17 15.87 44.81 28.13
N LYS A 18 14.83 45.66 28.07
CA LYS A 18 13.71 45.52 27.11
C LYS A 18 14.16 45.65 25.65
N LEU A 19 15.08 46.52 25.34
CA LEU A 19 15.64 46.67 24.00
C LEU A 19 16.45 45.45 23.60
N ALA A 20 17.29 44.93 24.48
CA ALA A 20 18.05 43.68 24.24
C ALA A 20 17.13 42.49 24.02
N GLU A 21 16.05 42.35 24.80
CA GLU A 21 15.06 41.32 24.63
C GLU A 21 14.36 41.40 23.26
N ARG A 22 13.94 42.61 22.83
CA ARG A 22 13.35 42.83 21.52
C ARG A 22 14.31 42.48 20.38
N GLN A 23 15.59 42.89 20.53
CA GLN A 23 16.61 42.56 19.54
C GLN A 23 16.82 41.06 19.42
N MET A 24 16.92 40.32 20.51
CA MET A 24 17.04 38.86 20.52
C MET A 24 15.82 38.19 19.90
N ARG A 25 14.60 38.72 20.13
CA ARG A 25 13.37 38.21 19.51
C ARG A 25 13.40 38.40 18.00
N VAL A 26 13.76 39.58 17.52
CA VAL A 26 13.86 39.87 16.08
C VAL A 26 14.92 38.99 15.41
N GLN A 27 16.09 38.84 16.04
CA GLN A 27 17.14 37.97 15.54
C GLN A 27 16.68 36.53 15.43
N ARG A 28 15.95 35.97 16.41
CA ARG A 28 15.35 34.62 16.33
C ARG A 28 14.34 34.53 15.19
N GLN A 29 13.46 35.53 15.04
CA GLN A 29 12.48 35.55 13.93
C GLN A 29 13.16 35.57 12.56
N ILE A 30 14.26 36.32 12.42
CA ILE A 30 15.04 36.31 11.17
C ILE A 30 15.72 34.95 10.94
N ALA A 31 16.33 34.39 11.98
CA ALA A 31 17.04 33.12 11.89
C ALA A 31 16.10 31.93 11.60
N THR A 32 14.90 31.91 12.19
CA THR A 32 13.92 30.82 12.03
C THR A 32 12.94 31.05 10.89
N GLY A 33 12.81 32.28 10.40
CA GLY A 33 11.76 32.67 9.44
C GLY A 33 10.34 32.60 10.02
N GLN A 34 10.21 32.40 11.36
CA GLN A 34 8.92 32.25 12.05
C GLN A 34 8.60 33.47 12.90
N ARG A 35 7.40 34.02 12.74
CA ARG A 35 6.92 35.15 13.54
C ARG A 35 6.62 34.76 14.99
N ILE A 36 6.15 33.51 15.18
CA ILE A 36 5.73 32.95 16.46
C ILE A 36 6.61 31.76 16.76
N ASP A 37 7.42 31.84 17.78
CA ASP A 37 8.34 30.79 18.20
C ASP A 37 7.91 30.18 19.55
N SER A 38 7.29 30.99 20.40
CA SER A 38 6.86 30.61 21.74
C SER A 38 5.34 30.81 21.92
N PRO A 39 4.66 29.95 22.71
CA PRO A 39 3.28 30.18 23.12
C PRO A 39 3.02 31.52 23.83
N SER A 40 4.06 32.08 24.43
CA SER A 40 4.01 33.40 25.11
C SER A 40 3.98 34.58 24.14
N ASP A 41 4.40 34.40 22.88
CA ASP A 41 4.41 35.48 21.89
C ASP A 41 2.98 35.83 21.40
N ASP A 42 2.19 34.79 21.08
CA ASP A 42 0.79 34.91 20.69
C ASP A 42 0.07 33.58 20.93
N PRO A 43 -0.65 33.42 22.07
CA PRO A 43 -1.27 32.16 22.44
C PRO A 43 -2.39 31.71 21.46
N GLN A 44 -3.11 32.67 20.85
CA GLN A 44 -4.18 32.33 19.90
C GLN A 44 -3.59 31.85 18.58
N ALA A 45 -2.61 32.57 18.07
CA ALA A 45 -1.95 32.19 16.85
C ALA A 45 -1.16 30.87 17.00
N MET A 46 -0.55 30.62 18.18
CA MET A 46 0.14 29.36 18.46
C MET A 46 -0.81 28.16 18.47
N ARG A 47 -2.00 28.27 19.05
CA ARG A 47 -3.03 27.22 18.96
C ARG A 47 -3.34 26.89 17.51
N ARG A 48 -3.59 27.91 16.69
CA ARG A 48 -3.88 27.72 15.27
C ARG A 48 -2.72 27.08 14.50
N VAL A 49 -1.47 27.44 14.84
CA VAL A 49 -0.26 26.79 14.26
C VAL A 49 -0.20 25.31 14.65
N LEU A 50 -0.51 24.98 15.90
CA LEU A 50 -0.52 23.58 16.36
C LEU A 50 -1.62 22.76 15.66
N ASP A 51 -2.82 23.32 15.51
CA ASP A 51 -3.92 22.67 14.78
C ASP A 51 -3.55 22.43 13.32
N LEU A 52 -3.04 23.45 12.63
CA LEU A 52 -2.57 23.30 11.24
C LEU A 52 -1.43 22.30 11.09
N ARG A 53 -0.50 22.26 12.06
CA ARG A 53 0.56 21.23 12.06
C ARG A 53 0.00 19.82 12.27
N ALA A 54 -1.06 19.68 13.07
CA ALA A 54 -1.75 18.40 13.24
C ALA A 54 -2.42 17.97 11.94
N GLU A 55 -3.14 18.87 11.28
CA GLU A 55 -3.75 18.61 9.97
C GLU A 55 -2.71 18.23 8.91
N LEU A 56 -1.60 18.96 8.84
CA LEU A 56 -0.50 18.64 7.92
C LEU A 56 0.09 17.25 8.15
N ARG A 57 0.21 16.80 9.41
CA ARG A 57 0.66 15.42 9.69
C ARG A 57 -0.31 14.40 9.15
N VAL A 58 -1.61 14.60 9.33
CA VAL A 58 -2.66 13.72 8.81
C VAL A 58 -2.65 13.69 7.28
N LEU A 59 -2.55 14.85 6.63
CA LEU A 59 -2.47 14.95 5.17
C LEU A 59 -1.23 14.26 4.61
N ASN A 60 -0.07 14.42 5.26
CA ASN A 60 1.14 13.69 4.87
C ASN A 60 0.95 12.18 4.99
N GLN A 61 0.33 11.70 6.06
CA GLN A 61 0.01 10.28 6.22
C GLN A 61 -0.92 9.79 5.10
N TYR A 62 -1.95 10.55 4.76
CA TYR A 62 -2.83 10.20 3.63
C TYR A 62 -2.08 10.14 2.31
N ARG A 63 -1.22 11.12 2.03
CA ARG A 63 -0.36 11.11 0.84
C ARG A 63 0.50 9.86 0.77
N ASP A 64 1.12 9.47 1.87
CA ASP A 64 1.98 8.29 1.93
C ASP A 64 1.17 7.00 1.76
N ASN A 65 -0.05 6.93 2.32
CA ASN A 65 -0.97 5.81 2.12
C ASN A 65 -1.42 5.71 0.66
N ILE A 66 -1.77 6.83 0.02
CA ILE A 66 -2.12 6.89 -1.40
C ILE A 66 -0.94 6.41 -2.26
N GLY A 67 0.29 6.81 -1.92
CA GLY A 67 1.50 6.32 -2.58
C GLY A 67 1.60 4.79 -2.54
N LYS A 68 1.43 4.19 -1.36
CA LYS A 68 1.44 2.73 -1.19
C LYS A 68 0.35 2.02 -1.99
N ILE A 69 -0.88 2.57 -1.95
CA ILE A 69 -2.02 2.02 -2.72
C ILE A 69 -1.72 2.08 -4.22
N ARG A 70 -1.19 3.19 -4.71
CA ARG A 70 -0.84 3.36 -6.12
C ARG A 70 0.22 2.35 -6.56
N GLU A 71 1.26 2.14 -5.76
CA GLU A 71 2.29 1.12 -6.04
C GLU A 71 1.67 -0.28 -6.12
N ASN A 72 0.88 -0.68 -5.10
CA ASN A 72 0.21 -1.98 -5.10
C ASN A 72 -0.72 -2.16 -6.31
N SER A 73 -1.49 -1.11 -6.66
CA SER A 73 -2.38 -1.14 -7.82
C SER A 73 -1.61 -1.27 -9.13
N THR A 74 -0.44 -0.64 -9.25
CA THR A 74 0.41 -0.75 -10.44
C THR A 74 0.92 -2.19 -10.60
N VAL A 75 1.37 -2.82 -9.51
CA VAL A 75 1.84 -4.21 -9.55
C VAL A 75 0.68 -5.16 -9.84
N ALA A 76 -0.49 -4.96 -9.21
CA ALA A 76 -1.69 -5.74 -9.50
C ALA A 76 -2.11 -5.63 -10.98
N TYR A 77 -2.12 -4.41 -11.52
CA TYR A 77 -2.43 -4.17 -12.93
C TYR A 77 -1.47 -4.91 -13.87
N SER A 78 -0.16 -4.85 -13.61
CA SER A 78 0.83 -5.54 -14.43
C SER A 78 0.64 -7.07 -14.39
N SER A 79 0.36 -7.63 -13.20
CA SER A 79 0.08 -9.07 -13.04
C SER A 79 -1.20 -9.49 -13.77
N LEU A 80 -2.28 -8.70 -13.65
CA LEU A 80 -3.55 -8.97 -14.35
C LEU A 80 -3.39 -8.87 -15.87
N ASN A 81 -2.61 -7.91 -16.37
CA ASN A 81 -2.33 -7.78 -17.79
C ASN A 81 -1.52 -8.97 -18.33
N ALA A 82 -0.57 -9.49 -17.53
CA ALA A 82 0.14 -10.72 -17.86
C ALA A 82 -0.80 -11.94 -17.87
N MET A 83 -1.68 -12.07 -16.86
CA MET A 83 -2.71 -13.13 -16.82
C MET A 83 -3.63 -13.09 -18.03
N LYS A 84 -4.03 -11.87 -18.47
CA LYS A 84 -4.83 -11.72 -19.69
C LYS A 84 -4.13 -12.32 -20.90
N LYS A 85 -2.83 -12.06 -21.09
CA LYS A 85 -2.06 -12.65 -22.20
C LYS A 85 -2.00 -14.17 -22.13
N LEU A 86 -1.87 -14.75 -20.92
CA LEU A 86 -1.93 -16.21 -20.74
C LEU A 86 -3.30 -16.76 -21.13
N ASN A 87 -4.38 -16.07 -20.74
CA ASN A 87 -5.74 -16.47 -21.11
C ASN A 87 -5.98 -16.37 -22.62
N ASP A 88 -5.51 -15.30 -23.26
CA ASP A 88 -5.58 -15.14 -24.71
C ASP A 88 -4.85 -16.30 -25.41
N ARG A 89 -3.64 -16.67 -24.94
CA ARG A 89 -2.89 -17.80 -25.46
C ARG A 89 -3.58 -19.16 -25.26
N ALA A 90 -4.16 -19.36 -24.07
CA ALA A 90 -4.95 -20.57 -23.79
C ALA A 90 -6.17 -20.67 -24.71
N GLY A 91 -6.83 -19.55 -25.03
CA GLY A 91 -7.92 -19.47 -25.99
C GLY A 91 -7.48 -19.84 -27.42
N GLU A 92 -6.30 -19.37 -27.87
CA GLU A 92 -5.72 -19.79 -29.16
C GLU A 92 -5.49 -21.30 -29.22
N ILE A 93 -4.86 -21.86 -28.17
CA ILE A 93 -4.63 -23.31 -28.10
C ILE A 93 -5.93 -24.07 -28.12
N ALA A 94 -6.97 -23.64 -27.39
CA ALA A 94 -8.28 -24.27 -27.38
C ALA A 94 -8.94 -24.29 -28.76
N THR A 95 -8.71 -23.24 -29.58
CA THR A 95 -9.22 -23.22 -30.96
C THR A 95 -8.42 -24.08 -31.91
N MET A 96 -7.14 -24.35 -31.63
CA MET A 96 -6.25 -25.19 -32.45
C MET A 96 -6.33 -26.67 -32.09
N ALA A 97 -6.72 -26.99 -30.86
CA ALA A 97 -6.79 -28.35 -30.34
C ALA A 97 -8.17 -28.99 -30.67
N ASP A 98 -8.36 -29.35 -31.93
CA ASP A 98 -9.55 -30.06 -32.40
C ASP A 98 -9.27 -31.58 -32.61
N ASP A 99 -10.34 -32.38 -32.76
CA ASP A 99 -10.26 -33.83 -32.90
C ASP A 99 -9.55 -34.27 -34.18
N SER A 100 -9.27 -33.38 -35.14
CA SER A 100 -8.56 -33.68 -36.38
C SER A 100 -7.04 -33.73 -36.20
N LYS A 101 -6.53 -33.29 -35.06
CA LYS A 101 -5.09 -33.24 -34.80
C LYS A 101 -4.51 -34.56 -34.34
N PRO A 102 -3.28 -34.88 -34.73
CA PRO A 102 -2.60 -36.09 -34.26
C PRO A 102 -2.36 -36.00 -32.73
N ALA A 103 -2.37 -37.16 -32.07
CA ALA A 103 -2.23 -37.29 -30.62
C ALA A 103 -0.95 -36.63 -30.10
N GLU A 104 0.12 -36.62 -30.87
CA GLU A 104 1.39 -35.95 -30.52
C GLU A 104 1.23 -34.45 -30.44
N ALA A 105 0.50 -33.83 -31.37
CA ALA A 105 0.22 -32.39 -31.35
C ALA A 105 -0.69 -32.02 -30.17
N LEU A 106 -1.69 -32.81 -29.86
CA LEU A 106 -2.56 -32.63 -28.69
C LEU A 106 -1.77 -32.75 -27.39
N GLY A 107 -0.79 -33.69 -27.33
CA GLY A 107 0.13 -33.82 -26.21
C GLY A 107 0.98 -32.57 -26.01
N ALA A 108 1.50 -31.96 -27.08
CA ALA A 108 2.24 -30.72 -27.02
C ALA A 108 1.37 -29.53 -26.49
N TYR A 109 0.13 -29.41 -26.98
CA TYR A 109 -0.81 -28.39 -26.47
C TYR A 109 -1.13 -28.59 -25.00
N ALA A 110 -1.32 -29.84 -24.54
CA ALA A 110 -1.56 -30.13 -23.13
C ALA A 110 -0.37 -29.72 -22.26
N MET A 111 0.87 -29.95 -22.72
CA MET A 111 2.08 -29.47 -22.00
C MET A 111 2.15 -27.95 -21.95
N GLU A 112 1.83 -27.27 -23.03
CA GLU A 112 1.81 -25.79 -23.07
C GLU A 112 0.74 -25.24 -22.11
N ILE A 113 -0.46 -25.79 -22.09
CA ILE A 113 -1.52 -25.38 -21.14
C ILE A 113 -1.08 -25.58 -19.69
N ASN A 114 -0.40 -26.67 -19.36
CA ASN A 114 0.14 -26.85 -18.01
C ASN A 114 1.17 -25.78 -17.63
N GLN A 115 2.05 -25.40 -18.55
CA GLN A 115 3.00 -24.32 -18.33
C GLN A 115 2.29 -22.96 -18.13
N LEU A 116 1.27 -22.66 -18.94
CA LEU A 116 0.45 -21.44 -18.78
C LEU A 116 -0.26 -21.43 -17.42
N LEU A 117 -0.73 -22.59 -16.95
CA LEU A 117 -1.37 -22.73 -15.64
C LEU A 117 -0.37 -22.44 -14.50
N GLU A 118 0.82 -23.01 -14.55
CA GLU A 118 1.86 -22.74 -13.55
C GLU A 118 2.25 -21.26 -13.52
N GLU A 119 2.37 -20.64 -14.69
CA GLU A 119 2.64 -19.20 -14.80
C GLU A 119 1.48 -18.37 -14.23
N ALA A 120 0.23 -18.73 -14.51
CA ALA A 120 -0.95 -18.06 -13.96
C ALA A 120 -0.97 -18.11 -12.42
N VAL A 121 -0.63 -19.28 -11.84
CA VAL A 121 -0.52 -19.42 -10.39
C VAL A 121 0.63 -18.57 -9.83
N ARG A 122 1.75 -18.50 -10.52
CA ARG A 122 2.88 -17.63 -10.13
C ARG A 122 2.47 -16.17 -10.14
N LEU A 123 1.78 -15.71 -11.17
CA LEU A 123 1.26 -14.35 -11.27
C LEU A 123 0.20 -14.07 -10.19
N GLY A 124 -0.68 -15.03 -9.89
CA GLY A 124 -1.66 -14.95 -8.81
C GLY A 124 -1.02 -14.89 -7.42
N ASN A 125 0.20 -15.38 -7.28
CA ASN A 125 0.98 -15.31 -6.06
C ASN A 125 2.03 -14.18 -6.07
N THR A 126 1.83 -13.16 -6.87
CA THR A 126 2.75 -12.01 -6.93
C THR A 126 2.82 -11.32 -5.57
N LYS A 127 4.06 -11.08 -5.12
CA LYS A 127 4.36 -10.35 -3.88
C LYS A 127 4.83 -8.94 -4.18
N HIS A 128 4.38 -8.00 -3.37
CA HIS A 128 4.94 -6.66 -3.30
C HIS A 128 5.30 -6.33 -1.86
N ARG A 129 6.56 -5.98 -1.60
CA ARG A 129 7.08 -5.69 -0.24
C ARG A 129 6.82 -6.82 0.78
N GLY A 130 6.90 -8.07 0.33
CA GLY A 130 6.69 -9.25 1.18
C GLY A 130 5.22 -9.67 1.39
N VAL A 131 4.28 -8.95 0.82
CA VAL A 131 2.84 -9.18 0.95
C VAL A 131 2.28 -9.71 -0.38
N TYR A 132 1.44 -10.74 -0.33
CA TYR A 132 0.72 -11.23 -1.51
C TYR A 132 -0.42 -10.26 -1.87
N ILE A 133 -0.41 -9.76 -3.11
CA ILE A 133 -1.34 -8.70 -3.54
C ILE A 133 -2.79 -9.21 -3.62
N PHE A 134 -2.98 -10.47 -4.04
CA PHE A 134 -4.29 -11.05 -4.27
C PHE A 134 -4.84 -11.87 -3.09
N SER A 135 -4.16 -11.89 -1.94
CA SER A 135 -4.54 -12.70 -0.77
C SER A 135 -5.58 -12.02 0.15
N GLY A 136 -6.00 -10.80 -0.16
CA GLY A 136 -6.94 -10.06 0.68
C GLY A 136 -6.36 -9.78 2.08
N THR A 137 -7.09 -10.17 3.12
CA THR A 137 -6.68 -9.94 4.53
C THR A 137 -5.57 -10.86 5.02
N LYS A 138 -5.33 -12.01 4.36
CA LYS A 138 -4.29 -12.97 4.71
C LYS A 138 -3.00 -12.76 3.92
N SER A 139 -2.45 -11.59 4.03
CA SER A 139 -1.34 -11.10 3.20
C SER A 139 -0.03 -11.89 3.26
N THR A 140 0.14 -12.75 4.27
CA THR A 140 1.35 -13.58 4.46
C THR A 140 1.27 -14.97 3.82
N THR A 141 0.06 -15.40 3.41
CA THR A 141 -0.16 -16.73 2.82
C THR A 141 -0.35 -16.63 1.30
N PRO A 142 0.19 -17.58 0.51
CA PRO A 142 -0.05 -17.60 -0.93
C PRO A 142 -1.54 -17.76 -1.22
N THR A 143 -2.01 -17.10 -2.27
CA THR A 143 -3.43 -17.11 -2.67
C THR A 143 -3.81 -18.42 -3.35
N TYR A 144 -2.88 -18.97 -4.13
CA TYR A 144 -3.10 -20.17 -4.93
C TYR A 144 -2.02 -21.22 -4.66
N LEU A 145 -2.40 -22.49 -4.65
CA LEU A 145 -1.47 -23.64 -4.63
C LEU A 145 -1.82 -24.58 -5.79
N ILE A 146 -0.79 -25.16 -6.41
CA ILE A 146 -0.93 -26.29 -7.33
C ILE A 146 -0.77 -27.56 -6.49
N VAL A 147 -1.82 -28.38 -6.44
CA VAL A 147 -1.77 -29.68 -5.76
C VAL A 147 -2.12 -30.74 -6.80
N LEU A 148 -1.16 -31.61 -7.12
CA LEU A 148 -1.33 -32.78 -8.01
C LEU A 148 -2.04 -32.44 -9.35
N ASN A 149 -1.58 -31.43 -10.05
CA ASN A 149 -2.16 -30.90 -11.28
C ASN A 149 -3.51 -30.17 -11.14
N TYR A 150 -3.95 -29.84 -9.92
CA TYR A 150 -5.13 -29.00 -9.68
C TYR A 150 -4.74 -27.73 -8.96
N THR A 151 -5.32 -26.61 -9.37
CA THR A 151 -5.12 -25.32 -8.72
C THR A 151 -6.25 -25.04 -7.73
N TYR A 152 -5.92 -24.80 -6.47
CA TYR A 152 -6.87 -24.41 -5.44
C TYR A 152 -6.60 -22.96 -4.97
N ALA A 153 -7.67 -22.17 -4.88
CA ALA A 153 -7.59 -20.89 -4.18
C ALA A 153 -7.58 -21.14 -2.66
N ILE A 154 -6.53 -20.68 -1.96
CA ILE A 154 -6.43 -20.80 -0.50
C ILE A 154 -7.22 -19.64 0.13
N GLY A 155 -8.52 -19.74 0.08
CA GLY A 155 -9.43 -18.87 0.77
C GLY A 155 -10.50 -19.67 1.48
N ARG A 156 -10.28 -20.03 2.77
CA ARG A 156 -11.27 -20.70 3.60
C ARG A 156 -11.71 -22.07 3.09
N VAL A 157 -10.82 -23.05 3.02
CA VAL A 157 -11.26 -24.44 3.11
C VAL A 157 -11.50 -24.75 4.58
N SER A 158 -12.77 -24.73 5.00
CA SER A 158 -13.21 -25.33 6.25
C SER A 158 -12.77 -26.78 6.26
N LYS A 159 -12.23 -27.27 7.40
CA LYS A 159 -11.61 -28.59 7.62
C LYS A 159 -12.54 -29.81 7.37
N HIS A 160 -13.67 -29.69 6.72
CA HIS A 160 -14.70 -30.72 6.71
C HIS A 160 -15.08 -31.33 5.36
N HIS A 161 -14.30 -31.24 4.31
CA HIS A 161 -14.52 -32.09 3.12
C HIS A 161 -13.23 -32.33 2.32
N ILE A 162 -12.31 -33.12 2.90
CA ILE A 162 -11.42 -33.95 2.11
C ILE A 162 -12.03 -35.34 2.14
N SER A 163 -13.13 -35.54 1.45
CA SER A 163 -13.57 -36.86 1.05
C SER A 163 -12.94 -37.14 -0.30
N LEU A 164 -12.18 -38.21 -0.35
CA LEU A 164 -11.64 -38.86 -1.54
C LEU A 164 -12.72 -38.94 -2.63
N LEU A 165 -12.64 -38.11 -3.66
CA LEU A 165 -13.38 -38.28 -4.88
C LEU A 165 -12.57 -39.23 -5.79
N PRO A 166 -13.21 -40.28 -6.37
CA PRO A 166 -12.54 -41.25 -7.19
C PRO A 166 -12.07 -40.62 -8.49
N ILE A 167 -10.88 -41.06 -8.92
CA ILE A 167 -10.22 -40.73 -10.19
C ILE A 167 -11.09 -41.24 -11.32
N HIS A 168 -12.03 -40.48 -11.81
CA HIS A 168 -12.59 -40.65 -13.16
C HIS A 168 -13.29 -39.37 -13.65
N GLN A 169 -12.74 -38.83 -14.72
CA GLN A 169 -13.34 -37.94 -15.72
C GLN A 169 -13.75 -36.52 -15.28
N SER A 170 -13.28 -35.61 -16.11
CA SER A 170 -13.78 -34.26 -16.43
C SER A 170 -13.02 -33.11 -15.84
N PHE A 171 -12.36 -32.38 -16.73
CA PHE A 171 -11.87 -31.05 -16.55
C PHE A 171 -13.00 -30.12 -16.08
N HIS A 172 -13.12 -29.89 -14.82
CA HIS A 172 -13.92 -28.79 -14.29
C HIS A 172 -13.02 -27.78 -13.56
N ILE A 173 -12.79 -26.65 -14.22
CA ILE A 173 -12.24 -25.47 -13.58
C ILE A 173 -13.37 -24.90 -12.71
N PHE A 174 -13.37 -25.23 -11.41
CA PHE A 174 -14.25 -24.56 -10.45
C PHE A 174 -13.54 -23.32 -9.90
N LEU A 175 -13.87 -22.18 -10.46
CA LEU A 175 -13.54 -20.87 -9.91
C LEU A 175 -14.58 -20.56 -8.84
N LEU A 176 -14.37 -21.00 -7.60
CA LEU A 176 -15.20 -20.59 -6.46
C LEU A 176 -14.68 -19.25 -5.90
N CYS A 177 -15.07 -18.18 -6.56
CA CYS A 177 -14.99 -16.83 -5.99
C CYS A 177 -16.19 -16.64 -5.06
N ARG A 178 -16.05 -16.90 -3.76
CA ARG A 178 -17.08 -16.55 -2.78
C ARG A 178 -16.67 -15.25 -2.11
N VAL A 179 -17.34 -14.17 -2.49
CA VAL A 179 -17.28 -12.85 -1.82
C VAL A 179 -17.77 -13.03 -0.39
N PRO A 180 -17.06 -12.52 0.65
CA PRO A 180 -17.60 -12.51 2.00
C PRO A 180 -18.59 -11.37 2.18
N THR A 181 -19.78 -11.69 2.66
CA THR A 181 -20.68 -10.76 3.35
C THR A 181 -20.13 -10.39 4.72
#